data_b9298bb124dbfb2c101ed17204e2ae18
#
_entry.id   b9298bb124dbfb2c101ed17204e2ae18
#
_cell.length_a   1.000
_cell.length_b   1.000
_cell.length_c   1.000
_cell.angle_alpha   90.00
_cell.angle_beta   90.00
_cell.angle_gamma   90.00
#
_symmetry.space_group_name_H-M   'P 1'
#
loop_
_entity.id
_entity.type
_entity.pdbx_description
1 polymer ?
#
loop_
_entity_poly.entity_id
_entity_poly.type
_entity_poly.pdbx_seq_one_letter_code
_entity_poly.pdbx_strand_id
1 'polypeptide(L)'
;MPQTGLGVALKTLRERRTLSLREIGQLSSVDHAYVHRLETGEKTKPSQDLVEKLLRVLKPGERDTALVMWLVDHADADPSLVEFVLQDPSISIDIFSAAAGVRHRGNARPDPATLIARIKRAFEDDDEDD
;
A
#
# COMPACT_ATOMS: atom_id res chain seq x y z
N MET A 1 -11.72 -0.35 -14.45
CA MET A 1 -10.29 -0.24 -14.18
C MET A 1 -9.93 -1.06 -12.97
N PRO A 2 -8.91 -1.92 -13.04
CA PRO A 2 -8.52 -2.70 -11.88
C PRO A 2 -7.89 -1.80 -10.81
N GLN A 3 -8.22 -2.05 -9.56
CA GLN A 3 -7.61 -1.35 -8.44
C GLN A 3 -6.12 -1.64 -8.39
N THR A 4 -5.35 -0.67 -7.89
CA THR A 4 -3.91 -0.85 -7.62
C THR A 4 -3.68 -0.86 -6.11
N GLY A 5 -2.56 -1.43 -5.69
CA GLY A 5 -2.18 -1.38 -4.29
C GLY A 5 -2.01 0.06 -3.80
N LEU A 6 -1.39 0.91 -4.61
CA LEU A 6 -1.23 2.33 -4.26
C LEU A 6 -2.59 3.01 -4.10
N GLY A 7 -3.52 2.74 -5.02
CA GLY A 7 -4.87 3.32 -4.94
C GLY A 7 -5.60 2.92 -3.68
N VAL A 8 -5.52 1.63 -3.31
CA VAL A 8 -6.12 1.12 -2.07
C VAL A 8 -5.50 1.83 -0.86
N ALA A 9 -4.19 1.96 -0.83
CA ALA A 9 -3.50 2.60 0.30
C ALA A 9 -3.90 4.06 0.44
N LEU A 10 -3.88 4.82 -0.65
CA LEU A 10 -4.22 6.24 -0.60
C LEU A 10 -5.68 6.46 -0.16
N LYS A 11 -6.60 5.67 -0.69
CA LYS A 11 -8.01 5.78 -0.31
C LYS A 11 -8.21 5.44 1.16
N THR A 12 -7.61 4.35 1.63
CA THR A 12 -7.72 3.93 3.02
C THR A 12 -7.19 5.01 3.97
N LEU A 13 -6.03 5.58 3.66
CA LEU A 13 -5.42 6.61 4.50
C LEU A 13 -6.26 7.89 4.51
N ARG A 14 -6.82 8.25 3.35
CA ARG A 14 -7.71 9.41 3.25
C ARG A 14 -8.97 9.22 4.11
N GLU A 15 -9.59 8.04 4.01
CA GLU A 15 -10.81 7.73 4.76
C GLU A 15 -10.56 7.69 6.27
N ARG A 16 -9.38 7.21 6.69
CA ARG A 16 -9.00 7.23 8.11
C ARG A 16 -8.94 8.65 8.67
N ARG A 17 -8.58 9.62 7.82
CA ARG A 17 -8.54 11.03 8.20
C ARG A 17 -9.90 11.71 8.01
N THR A 18 -10.92 10.98 7.56
CA THR A 18 -12.25 11.51 7.26
C THR A 18 -12.23 12.67 6.25
N LEU A 19 -11.31 12.61 5.30
CA LEU A 19 -11.17 13.65 4.28
C LEU A 19 -11.91 13.24 3.01
N SER A 20 -12.64 14.20 2.42
CA SER A 20 -13.18 14.05 1.08
C SER A 20 -12.07 14.23 0.05
N LEU A 21 -12.35 13.84 -1.20
CA LEU A 21 -11.41 14.08 -2.31
C LEU A 21 -11.12 15.56 -2.48
N ARG A 22 -12.15 16.41 -2.36
CA ARG A 22 -11.95 17.86 -2.44
C ARG A 22 -11.05 18.39 -1.34
N GLU A 23 -11.29 17.91 -0.11
CA GLU A 23 -10.51 18.35 1.04
C GLU A 23 -9.05 18.00 0.89
N ILE A 24 -8.75 16.73 0.51
CA ILE A 24 -7.35 16.35 0.32
C ILE A 24 -6.71 17.14 -0.82
N GLY A 25 -7.47 17.41 -1.88
CA GLY A 25 -6.97 18.25 -2.99
C GLY A 25 -6.61 19.65 -2.53
N GLN A 26 -7.50 20.29 -1.77
CA GLN A 26 -7.26 21.64 -1.25
C GLN A 26 -6.06 21.69 -0.30
N LEU A 27 -5.98 20.75 0.63
CA LEU A 27 -4.92 20.71 1.63
C LEU A 27 -3.55 20.36 1.04
N SER A 28 -3.51 19.50 0.03
CA SER A 28 -2.26 19.04 -0.58
C SER A 28 -1.81 19.89 -1.77
N SER A 29 -2.69 20.75 -2.29
CA SER A 29 -2.47 21.47 -3.54
C SER A 29 -2.33 20.54 -4.75
N VAL A 30 -2.95 19.36 -4.68
CA VAL A 30 -3.03 18.40 -5.77
C VAL A 30 -4.46 18.38 -6.29
N ASP A 31 -4.62 18.29 -7.62
CA ASP A 31 -5.95 18.22 -8.22
C ASP A 31 -6.70 16.98 -7.68
N HIS A 32 -7.87 17.23 -7.08
CA HIS A 32 -8.67 16.15 -6.49
C HIS A 32 -9.12 15.10 -7.53
N ALA A 33 -9.32 15.50 -8.77
CA ALA A 33 -9.67 14.55 -9.84
C ALA A 33 -8.49 13.60 -10.11
N TYR A 34 -7.27 14.10 -10.01
CA TYR A 34 -6.08 13.26 -10.16
C TYR A 34 -5.95 12.28 -9.00
N VAL A 35 -6.20 12.74 -7.77
CA VAL A 35 -6.21 11.84 -6.60
C VAL A 35 -7.22 10.72 -6.80
N HIS A 36 -8.42 11.05 -7.28
CA HIS A 36 -9.45 10.05 -7.57
C HIS A 36 -8.95 9.02 -8.59
N ARG A 37 -8.28 9.47 -9.65
CA ARG A 37 -7.74 8.55 -10.67
C ARG A 37 -6.65 7.64 -10.11
N LEU A 38 -5.86 8.11 -9.16
CA LEU A 38 -4.91 7.25 -8.46
C LEU A 38 -5.63 6.20 -7.62
N GLU A 39 -6.69 6.61 -6.92
CA GLU A 39 -7.46 5.69 -6.07
C GLU A 39 -8.18 4.62 -6.87
N THR A 40 -8.64 4.94 -8.07
CA THR A 40 -9.35 3.99 -8.92
C THR A 40 -8.44 3.11 -9.76
N GLY A 41 -7.15 3.43 -9.85
CA GLY A 41 -6.21 2.70 -10.68
C GLY A 41 -6.12 3.21 -12.11
N GLU A 42 -6.86 4.28 -12.46
CA GLU A 42 -6.76 4.89 -13.78
C GLU A 42 -5.38 5.49 -14.02
N LYS A 43 -4.77 6.07 -12.97
CA LYS A 43 -3.39 6.54 -12.97
C LYS A 43 -2.59 5.69 -12.02
N THR A 44 -1.38 5.29 -12.43
CA THR A 44 -0.60 4.31 -11.69
C THR A 44 0.82 4.73 -11.34
N LYS A 45 1.31 5.83 -11.94
CA LYS A 45 2.70 6.24 -11.74
C LYS A 45 2.78 7.73 -11.40
N PRO A 46 2.37 8.12 -10.17
CA PRO A 46 2.51 9.51 -9.77
C PRO A 46 3.97 9.86 -9.54
N SER A 47 4.31 11.14 -9.63
CA SER A 47 5.64 11.59 -9.27
C SER A 47 5.85 11.46 -7.77
N GLN A 48 7.09 11.30 -7.36
CA GLN A 48 7.44 11.25 -5.94
C GLN A 48 7.04 12.53 -5.22
N ASP A 49 7.23 13.68 -5.85
CA ASP A 49 6.86 14.97 -5.28
C ASP A 49 5.36 15.05 -4.98
N LEU A 50 4.53 14.58 -5.91
CA LEU A 50 3.08 14.56 -5.72
C LEU A 50 2.70 13.66 -4.54
N VAL A 51 3.30 12.47 -4.46
CA VAL A 51 3.03 11.53 -3.38
C VAL A 51 3.45 12.14 -2.03
N GLU A 52 4.58 12.82 -1.97
CA GLU A 52 5.04 13.48 -0.75
C GLU A 52 4.05 14.56 -0.30
N LYS A 53 3.46 15.32 -1.24
CA LYS A 53 2.44 16.31 -0.91
C LYS A 53 1.21 15.65 -0.27
N LEU A 54 0.77 14.52 -0.81
CA LEU A 54 -0.34 13.77 -0.25
C LEU A 54 0.00 13.23 1.15
N LEU A 55 1.19 12.70 1.33
CA LEU A 55 1.61 12.15 2.62
C LEU A 55 1.69 13.21 3.72
N ARG A 56 2.04 14.44 3.38
CA ARG A 56 2.04 15.55 4.35
C ARG A 56 0.65 15.82 4.92
N VAL A 57 -0.38 15.62 4.12
CA VAL A 57 -1.77 15.80 4.54
C VAL A 57 -2.29 14.56 5.27
N LEU A 58 -1.99 13.38 4.73
CA LEU A 58 -2.48 12.11 5.28
C LEU A 58 -1.83 11.76 6.61
N LYS A 59 -0.58 12.15 6.80
CA LYS A 59 0.21 11.92 8.02
C LYS A 59 0.11 10.48 8.54
N PRO A 60 0.40 9.49 7.68
CA PRO A 60 0.38 8.11 8.16
C PRO A 60 1.58 7.84 9.05
N GLY A 61 1.51 6.75 9.81
CA GLY A 61 2.64 6.32 10.60
C GLY A 61 3.83 5.90 9.73
N GLU A 62 4.94 5.61 10.37
CA GLU A 62 6.19 5.28 9.68
C GLU A 62 6.03 4.07 8.74
N ARG A 63 5.39 2.99 9.24
CA ARG A 63 5.14 1.79 8.44
C ARG A 63 4.30 2.10 7.20
N ASP A 64 3.19 2.82 7.36
CA ASP A 64 2.28 3.12 6.26
C ASP A 64 2.91 4.09 5.26
N THR A 65 3.75 5.00 5.72
CA THR A 65 4.54 5.88 4.83
C THR A 65 5.47 5.04 3.96
N ALA A 66 6.21 4.11 4.57
CA ALA A 66 7.10 3.22 3.84
C ALA A 66 6.33 2.36 2.83
N LEU A 67 5.13 1.90 3.21
CA LEU A 67 4.26 1.11 2.33
C LEU A 67 3.86 1.92 1.10
N VAL A 68 3.41 3.15 1.28
CA VAL A 68 3.02 4.01 0.14
C VAL A 68 4.21 4.26 -0.78
N MET A 69 5.36 4.60 -0.23
CA MET A 69 6.55 4.86 -1.04
C MET A 69 6.99 3.61 -1.82
N TRP A 70 6.90 2.44 -1.20
CA TRP A 70 7.20 1.18 -1.88
C TRP A 70 6.24 0.94 -3.05
N LEU A 71 4.94 1.22 -2.83
CA LEU A 71 3.90 0.99 -3.84
C LEU A 71 4.04 1.91 -5.06
N VAL A 72 4.64 3.09 -4.90
CA VAL A 72 4.90 3.99 -6.04
C VAL A 72 5.76 3.29 -7.09
N ASP A 73 6.72 2.49 -6.66
CA ASP A 73 7.65 1.78 -7.55
C ASP A 73 7.17 0.38 -7.93
N HIS A 74 6.04 -0.07 -7.37
CA HIS A 74 5.53 -1.44 -7.57
C HIS A 74 4.04 -1.40 -7.89
N ALA A 75 3.72 -0.87 -9.08
CA ALA A 75 2.34 -0.66 -9.52
C ALA A 75 1.53 -1.96 -9.65
N ASP A 76 2.21 -3.09 -9.77
CA ASP A 76 1.59 -4.40 -9.95
C ASP A 76 1.34 -5.16 -8.63
N ALA A 77 1.60 -4.53 -7.49
CA ALA A 77 1.36 -5.16 -6.19
C ALA A 77 -0.11 -5.54 -6.02
N ASP A 78 -0.35 -6.71 -5.41
CA ASP A 78 -1.70 -7.22 -5.20
C ASP A 78 -2.50 -6.31 -4.25
N PRO A 79 -3.59 -5.70 -4.72
CA PRO A 79 -4.40 -4.82 -3.85
C PRO A 79 -4.94 -5.52 -2.61
N SER A 80 -5.29 -6.80 -2.70
CA SER A 80 -5.81 -7.56 -1.56
C SER A 80 -4.76 -7.70 -0.46
N LEU A 81 -3.52 -7.92 -0.84
CA LEU A 81 -2.41 -8.00 0.11
C LEU A 81 -2.19 -6.64 0.79
N VAL A 82 -2.23 -5.57 0.02
CA VAL A 82 -2.09 -4.22 0.56
C VAL A 82 -3.18 -3.91 1.58
N GLU A 83 -4.43 -4.23 1.24
CA GLU A 83 -5.56 -4.03 2.15
C GLU A 83 -5.36 -4.80 3.46
N PHE A 84 -4.95 -6.06 3.37
CA PHE A 84 -4.71 -6.88 4.55
C PHE A 84 -3.63 -6.28 5.45
N VAL A 85 -2.52 -5.83 4.86
CA VAL A 85 -1.40 -5.24 5.61
C VAL A 85 -1.79 -3.92 6.25
N LEU A 86 -2.60 -3.10 5.57
CA LEU A 86 -3.08 -1.84 6.14
C LEU A 86 -3.94 -2.05 7.39
N GLN A 87 -4.67 -3.17 7.45
CA GLN A 87 -5.53 -3.47 8.60
C GLN A 87 -4.77 -4.04 9.80
N ASP A 88 -3.53 -4.47 9.61
CA ASP A 88 -2.73 -5.07 10.68
C ASP A 88 -1.40 -4.32 10.83
N PRO A 89 -1.33 -3.37 11.78
CA PRO A 89 -0.11 -2.58 11.96
C PRO A 89 1.09 -3.38 12.47
N SER A 90 0.89 -4.62 12.91
CA SER A 90 1.99 -5.48 13.38
C SER A 90 2.82 -6.04 12.23
N ILE A 91 2.32 -5.99 11.00
CA ILE A 91 3.04 -6.49 9.82
C ILE A 91 4.06 -5.43 9.40
N SER A 92 5.35 -5.80 9.42
CA SER A 92 6.42 -4.87 9.03
C SER A 92 6.46 -4.67 7.52
N ILE A 93 7.08 -3.59 7.09
CA ILE A 93 7.31 -3.34 5.66
C ILE A 93 8.16 -4.46 5.03
N ASP A 94 9.11 -5.00 5.78
CA ASP A 94 9.96 -6.08 5.29
C ASP A 94 9.16 -7.35 5.01
N ILE A 95 8.25 -7.70 5.92
CA ILE A 95 7.37 -8.85 5.73
C ILE A 95 6.44 -8.61 4.53
N PHE A 96 5.87 -7.40 4.43
CA PHE A 96 5.01 -7.07 3.30
C PHE A 96 5.76 -7.18 1.97
N SER A 97 6.93 -6.57 1.86
CA SER A 97 7.68 -6.55 0.60
C SER A 97 8.11 -7.97 0.19
N ALA A 98 8.47 -8.80 1.16
CA ALA A 98 8.79 -10.22 0.89
C ALA A 98 7.55 -10.95 0.36
N ALA A 99 6.39 -10.74 0.98
CA ALA A 99 5.14 -11.38 0.54
C ALA A 99 4.75 -10.89 -0.85
N ALA A 100 4.87 -9.60 -1.12
CA ALA A 100 4.52 -9.02 -2.41
C ALA A 100 5.41 -9.54 -3.54
N GLY A 101 6.65 -9.94 -3.22
CA GLY A 101 7.60 -10.47 -4.20
C GLY A 101 7.42 -11.95 -4.50
N VAL A 102 6.57 -12.67 -3.75
CA VAL A 102 6.36 -14.10 -4.00
C VAL A 102 5.62 -14.30 -5.31
N ARG A 103 6.18 -15.15 -6.16
CA ARG A 103 5.54 -15.55 -7.42
C ARG A 103 4.85 -16.89 -7.25
N HIS A 104 3.67 -16.98 -7.85
CA HIS A 104 2.86 -18.19 -7.77
C HIS A 104 2.79 -18.87 -9.12
N ARG A 105 2.88 -20.19 -9.12
CA ARG A 105 2.69 -21.00 -10.33
C ARG A 105 1.21 -21.33 -10.45
N GLY A 106 0.64 -21.13 -11.64
CA GLY A 106 -0.76 -21.43 -11.91
C GLY A 106 -1.69 -20.41 -11.29
N ASN A 107 -2.93 -20.80 -11.08
CA ASN A 107 -4.00 -19.90 -10.63
C ASN A 107 -4.20 -19.91 -9.10
N ALA A 108 -3.42 -20.71 -8.39
CA ALA A 108 -3.59 -20.90 -6.93
C ALA A 108 -2.73 -19.90 -6.17
N ARG A 109 -3.25 -18.69 -5.99
CA ARG A 109 -2.61 -17.68 -5.14
C ARG A 109 -3.15 -17.86 -3.71
N PRO A 110 -2.29 -18.06 -2.70
CA PRO A 110 -2.79 -18.14 -1.32
C PRO A 110 -3.42 -16.81 -0.92
N ASP A 111 -4.37 -16.86 0.02
CA ASP A 111 -4.95 -15.63 0.54
C ASP A 111 -3.89 -14.83 1.31
N PRO A 112 -4.11 -13.51 1.51
CA PRO A 112 -3.11 -12.67 2.18
C PRO A 112 -2.74 -13.16 3.57
N ALA A 113 -3.70 -13.62 4.37
CA ALA A 113 -3.42 -14.10 5.72
C ALA A 113 -2.46 -15.28 5.72
N THR A 114 -2.70 -16.26 4.83
CA THR A 114 -1.85 -17.45 4.69
C THR A 114 -0.45 -17.06 4.22
N LEU A 115 -0.36 -16.17 3.23
CA LEU A 115 0.91 -15.73 2.68
C LEU A 115 1.75 -15.01 3.75
N ILE A 116 1.13 -14.09 4.47
CA ILE A 116 1.81 -13.34 5.53
C ILE A 116 2.29 -14.29 6.63
N ALA A 117 1.46 -15.27 7.03
CA ALA A 117 1.84 -16.24 8.04
C ALA A 117 3.07 -17.05 7.62
N ARG A 118 3.14 -17.46 6.35
CA ARG A 118 4.29 -18.19 5.81
C ARG A 118 5.56 -17.33 5.83
N ILE A 119 5.44 -16.06 5.45
CA ILE A 119 6.59 -15.14 5.43
C ILE A 119 7.08 -14.87 6.85
N LYS A 120 6.16 -14.61 7.79
CA LYS A 120 6.53 -14.42 9.20
C LYS A 120 7.30 -15.60 9.74
N ARG A 121 6.84 -16.81 9.44
CA ARG A 121 7.50 -18.04 9.89
C ARG A 121 8.93 -18.14 9.34
N ALA A 122 9.11 -17.80 8.06
CA ALA A 122 10.42 -17.82 7.43
C ALA A 122 11.38 -16.83 8.10
N PHE A 123 10.88 -15.64 8.45
CA PHE A 123 11.69 -14.61 9.14
C PHE A 123 12.07 -15.08 10.56
N GLU A 124 11.14 -15.70 11.27
CA GLU A 124 11.39 -16.24 12.61
C GLU A 124 12.43 -17.37 12.59
N ASP A 125 12.34 -18.27 11.60
CA ASP A 125 13.30 -19.35 11.43
C ASP A 125 14.72 -18.82 11.18
N ASP A 126 14.85 -17.74 10.39
CA ASP A 126 16.13 -17.08 10.15
C ASP A 126 16.70 -16.49 11.44
N ASP A 127 15.85 -15.92 12.29
CA ASP A 127 16.27 -15.34 13.58
C ASP A 127 16.74 -16.42 14.55
N GLU A 128 16.16 -17.63 14.49
CA GLU A 128 16.51 -18.74 15.36
C GLU A 128 17.86 -19.40 14.98
N ASP A 129 18.28 -19.23 13.75
CA ASP A 129 19.50 -19.85 13.22
C ASP A 129 20.79 -19.09 13.57
N ASP A 130 20.71 -18.07 14.36
CA ASP A 130 21.88 -17.28 14.78
C ASP A 130 22.69 -18.00 15.88
#